data_0c1c3c4ab527fc891a90d272e5bc788d
#
_entry.id   0c1c3c4ab527fc891a90d272e5bc788d
#
_cell.length_a   1.000
_cell.length_b   1.000
_cell.length_c   1.000
_cell.angle_alpha   90.00
_cell.angle_beta   90.00
_cell.angle_gamma   90.00
#
_symmetry.space_group_name_H-M   'P 1'
#
loop_
_entity.id
_entity.type
_entity.pdbx_description
1 polymer ?
#
loop_
_entity_poly.entity_id
_entity_poly.type
_entity_poly.pdbx_seq_one_letter_code
_entity_poly.pdbx_strand_id
1 'polypeptide(L)'
;VRIMPDETMVALVRPDWIGSSQPPYIDWQWTQIGEKMGGPNFIRWSDGTLWAAARGRHPEGGAAMVLSRMTRTNYKPVLWLPSGGDCSYPGMVEHEGILWLSYYSSHEGKTSIYLAQVEV
;
A
#
# COMPACT_ATOMS: atom_id res chain seq x y z
N VAL A 1 9.24 2.10 3.66
CA VAL A 1 10.31 1.10 3.88
C VAL A 1 10.04 0.33 5.15
N ARG A 2 10.25 -0.97 5.12
CA ARG A 2 10.13 -1.84 6.30
C ARG A 2 11.25 -2.86 6.31
N ILE A 3 11.72 -3.19 7.51
CA ILE A 3 12.70 -4.27 7.70
C ILE A 3 11.94 -5.51 8.14
N MET A 4 12.13 -6.61 7.41
CA MET A 4 11.49 -7.89 7.70
C MET A 4 12.24 -8.64 8.81
N PRO A 5 11.61 -9.66 9.43
CA PRO A 5 12.28 -10.45 10.49
C PRO A 5 13.60 -11.10 10.06
N ASP A 6 13.78 -11.40 8.77
CA ASP A 6 15.02 -11.95 8.22
C ASP A 6 16.04 -10.85 7.85
N GLU A 7 15.82 -9.63 8.31
CA GLU A 7 16.65 -8.45 8.07
C GLU A 7 16.57 -7.89 6.64
N THR A 8 15.80 -8.47 5.73
CA THR A 8 15.60 -7.89 4.40
C THR A 8 14.84 -6.57 4.54
N MET A 9 15.36 -5.52 3.93
CA MET A 9 14.66 -4.25 3.79
C MET A 9 13.80 -4.31 2.53
N VAL A 10 12.52 -3.98 2.67
CA VAL A 10 11.57 -3.91 1.54
C VAL A 10 11.08 -2.47 1.40
N ALA A 11 11.04 -1.97 0.17
CA ALA A 11 10.63 -0.61 -0.13
C ALA A 11 9.61 -0.58 -1.26
N LEU A 12 8.59 0.27 -1.11
CA LEU A 12 7.73 0.68 -2.22
C LEU A 12 8.17 2.05 -2.69
N VAL A 13 8.45 2.18 -3.98
CA VAL A 13 8.93 3.43 -4.58
C VAL A 13 8.08 3.78 -5.78
N ARG A 14 7.55 5.00 -5.77
CA ARG A 14 6.76 5.51 -6.90
C ARG A 14 7.58 5.59 -8.19
N PRO A 15 6.97 5.40 -9.36
CA PRO A 15 5.54 5.13 -9.53
C PRO A 15 5.13 3.67 -9.34
N ASP A 16 6.05 2.69 -9.54
CA ASP A 16 5.64 1.29 -9.65
C ASP A 16 6.78 0.30 -9.33
N TRP A 17 7.57 0.56 -8.29
CA TRP A 17 8.72 -0.28 -7.94
C TRP A 17 8.61 -0.90 -6.56
N ILE A 18 8.95 -2.18 -6.47
CA ILE A 18 9.27 -2.86 -5.21
C ILE A 18 10.77 -3.09 -5.18
N GLY A 19 11.42 -2.66 -4.11
CA GLY A 19 12.82 -2.91 -3.89
C GLY A 19 13.05 -3.82 -2.70
N SER A 20 14.12 -4.60 -2.74
CA SER A 20 14.58 -5.39 -1.60
C SER A 20 16.08 -5.34 -1.49
N SER A 21 16.59 -5.37 -0.26
CA SER A 21 18.01 -5.31 0.02
C SER A 21 18.34 -6.03 1.31
N GLN A 22 19.50 -6.68 1.32
CA GLN A 22 20.08 -7.30 2.51
C GLN A 22 21.06 -6.35 3.19
N PRO A 23 21.34 -6.53 4.52
CA PRO A 23 22.40 -5.75 5.15
C PRO A 23 23.72 -5.84 4.38
N PRO A 24 24.47 -4.75 4.22
CA PRO A 24 24.28 -3.39 4.75
C PRO A 24 23.39 -2.47 3.90
N TYR A 25 22.52 -3.00 3.05
CA TYR A 25 21.53 -2.25 2.27
C TYR A 25 22.16 -1.33 1.21
N ILE A 26 23.21 -1.79 0.61
CA ILE A 26 23.91 -1.08 -0.48
C ILE A 26 23.40 -1.58 -1.83
N ASP A 27 23.22 -2.89 -1.97
CA ASP A 27 22.77 -3.52 -3.21
C ASP A 27 21.27 -3.77 -3.15
N TRP A 28 20.53 -3.27 -4.13
CA TRP A 28 19.09 -3.37 -4.22
C TRP A 28 18.65 -4.17 -5.43
N GLN A 29 17.66 -5.01 -5.23
CA GLN A 29 16.96 -5.69 -6.31
C GLN A 29 15.63 -4.98 -6.52
N TRP A 30 15.36 -4.57 -7.74
CA TRP A 30 14.15 -3.82 -8.09
C TRP A 30 13.26 -4.63 -9.00
N THR A 31 11.96 -4.67 -8.65
CA THR A 31 10.92 -5.29 -9.46
C THR A 31 9.94 -4.20 -9.86
N GLN A 32 9.73 -4.04 -11.17
CA GLN A 32 8.69 -3.16 -11.67
C GLN A 32 7.36 -3.90 -11.62
N ILE A 33 6.35 -3.26 -11.04
CA ILE A 33 4.99 -3.79 -10.98
C ILE A 33 4.12 -3.05 -11.97
N GLY A 34 3.07 -3.69 -12.48
CA GLY A 34 2.18 -3.08 -13.46
C GLY A 34 1.19 -2.06 -12.89
N GLU A 35 1.25 -1.79 -11.59
CA GLU A 35 0.31 -0.93 -10.89
C GLU A 35 1.01 0.34 -10.41
N LYS A 36 0.45 1.51 -10.75
CA LYS A 36 0.98 2.78 -10.26
C LYS A 36 0.54 3.02 -8.83
N MET A 37 1.46 3.48 -8.01
CA MET A 37 1.23 3.78 -6.60
C MET A 37 1.49 5.26 -6.31
N GLY A 38 0.48 5.95 -5.82
CA GLY A 38 0.64 7.31 -5.29
C GLY A 38 0.62 7.29 -3.77
N GLY A 39 1.66 7.85 -3.12
CA GLY A 39 1.78 7.90 -1.68
C GLY A 39 1.64 6.56 -0.99
N PRO A 40 2.41 5.54 -1.37
CA PRO A 40 2.22 4.18 -0.88
C PRO A 40 2.66 4.00 0.56
N ASN A 41 2.02 3.03 1.22
CA ASN A 41 2.44 2.48 2.49
C ASN A 41 2.17 0.97 2.49
N PHE A 42 2.84 0.23 3.34
CA PHE A 42 2.55 -1.19 3.53
C PHE A 42 2.89 -1.62 4.95
N ILE A 43 2.26 -2.72 5.39
CA ILE A 43 2.55 -3.33 6.67
C ILE A 43 2.76 -4.83 6.50
N ARG A 44 3.46 -5.42 7.48
CA ARG A 44 3.53 -6.86 7.62
C ARG A 44 2.44 -7.29 8.60
N TRP A 45 1.55 -8.17 8.13
CA TRP A 45 0.51 -8.77 8.95
C TRP A 45 1.11 -9.79 9.92
N SER A 46 0.39 -10.10 10.99
CA SER A 46 0.86 -11.06 12.00
C SER A 46 1.16 -12.45 11.44
N ASP A 47 0.49 -12.87 10.36
CA ASP A 47 0.75 -14.14 9.68
C ASP A 47 1.91 -14.07 8.68
N GLY A 48 2.57 -12.95 8.57
CA GLY A 48 3.70 -12.73 7.65
C GLY A 48 3.34 -12.21 6.27
N THR A 49 2.06 -12.11 5.92
CA THR A 49 1.66 -11.51 4.65
C THR A 49 1.89 -10.01 4.66
N LEU A 50 2.11 -9.44 3.48
CA LEU A 50 2.30 -8.00 3.31
C LEU A 50 1.05 -7.41 2.67
N TRP A 51 0.57 -6.33 3.26
CA TRP A 51 -0.57 -5.56 2.77
C TRP A 51 -0.11 -4.15 2.47
N ALA A 52 -0.41 -3.68 1.27
CA ALA A 52 -0.07 -2.34 0.81
C ALA A 52 -1.32 -1.54 0.50
N ALA A 53 -1.22 -0.23 0.65
CA ALA A 53 -2.27 0.66 0.20
C ALA A 53 -1.64 1.89 -0.45
N ALA A 54 -2.28 2.39 -1.50
CA ALA A 54 -1.80 3.53 -2.27
C ALA A 54 -2.92 4.08 -3.13
N ARG A 55 -2.76 5.33 -3.58
CA ARG A 55 -3.60 5.83 -4.67
C ARG A 55 -3.27 5.03 -5.92
N GLY A 56 -4.27 4.39 -6.47
CA GLY A 56 -4.18 3.64 -7.71
C GLY A 56 -5.31 4.02 -8.64
N ARG A 57 -5.60 3.12 -9.58
CA ARG A 57 -6.65 3.31 -10.57
C ARG A 57 -7.86 2.43 -10.24
N HIS A 58 -9.02 3.04 -10.19
CA HIS A 58 -10.27 2.30 -10.08
C HIS A 58 -10.55 1.55 -11.40
N PRO A 59 -11.08 0.31 -11.36
CA PRO A 59 -11.40 -0.44 -12.58
C PRO A 59 -12.35 0.30 -13.52
N GLU A 60 -13.23 1.13 -12.98
CA GLU A 60 -14.18 1.95 -13.74
C GLU A 60 -13.61 3.32 -14.13
N GLY A 61 -12.34 3.56 -13.89
CA GLY A 61 -11.65 4.80 -14.19
C GLY A 61 -11.52 5.75 -12.99
N GLY A 62 -10.53 6.63 -13.07
CA GLY A 62 -10.24 7.60 -12.01
C GLY A 62 -9.35 7.03 -10.91
N ALA A 63 -8.97 7.92 -10.00
CA ALA A 63 -8.14 7.57 -8.86
C ALA A 63 -8.97 6.95 -7.73
N ALA A 64 -8.36 6.05 -6.98
CA ALA A 64 -8.96 5.46 -5.79
C ALA A 64 -7.88 5.04 -4.80
N MET A 65 -8.25 4.95 -3.52
CA MET A 65 -7.41 4.29 -2.52
C MET A 65 -7.57 2.79 -2.72
N VAL A 66 -6.47 2.11 -2.99
CA VAL A 66 -6.44 0.69 -3.35
C VAL A 66 -5.67 -0.09 -2.31
N LEU A 67 -6.29 -1.13 -1.77
CA LEU A 67 -5.63 -2.11 -0.91
C LEU A 67 -5.13 -3.25 -1.78
N SER A 68 -3.88 -3.65 -1.59
CA SER A 68 -3.24 -4.69 -2.38
C SER A 68 -2.53 -5.70 -1.50
N ARG A 69 -2.52 -6.95 -1.94
CA ARG A 69 -1.59 -7.94 -1.40
C ARG A 69 -0.27 -7.81 -2.13
N MET A 70 0.83 -7.97 -1.40
CA MET A 70 2.14 -7.92 -2.03
C MET A 70 3.08 -8.98 -1.48
N THR A 71 4.08 -9.27 -2.27
CA THR A 71 5.30 -9.97 -1.87
C THR A 71 6.47 -9.06 -2.20
N ARG A 72 7.69 -9.56 -2.07
CA ARG A 72 8.89 -8.79 -2.44
C ARG A 72 9.00 -8.54 -3.95
N THR A 73 8.22 -9.26 -4.76
CA THR A 73 8.31 -9.21 -6.24
C THR A 73 6.94 -9.13 -6.92
N ASN A 74 5.85 -9.11 -6.17
CA ASN A 74 4.51 -9.13 -6.73
C ASN A 74 3.58 -8.18 -5.98
N TYR A 75 2.64 -7.59 -6.69
CA TYR A 75 1.71 -6.60 -6.15
C TYR A 75 0.36 -6.78 -6.82
N LYS A 76 -0.67 -7.08 -6.03
CA LYS A 76 -1.99 -7.41 -6.55
C LYS A 76 -3.08 -6.61 -5.86
N PRO A 77 -3.75 -5.69 -6.57
CA PRO A 77 -4.93 -5.00 -6.05
C PRO A 77 -6.05 -5.98 -5.70
N VAL A 78 -6.66 -5.78 -4.54
CA VAL A 78 -7.75 -6.66 -4.06
C VAL A 78 -8.99 -5.90 -3.62
N LEU A 79 -8.87 -4.63 -3.24
CA LEU A 79 -10.02 -3.85 -2.76
C LEU A 79 -9.83 -2.37 -3.09
N TRP A 80 -10.88 -1.75 -3.60
CA TRP A 80 -10.93 -0.32 -3.86
C TRP A 80 -11.87 0.32 -2.86
N LEU A 81 -11.32 1.23 -2.03
CA LEU A 81 -12.08 1.92 -1.00
C LEU A 81 -12.84 3.12 -1.59
N PRO A 82 -13.98 3.52 -0.98
CA PRO A 82 -14.69 4.73 -1.39
C PRO A 82 -13.74 5.93 -1.34
N SER A 83 -13.40 6.48 -2.50
CA SER A 83 -12.37 7.50 -2.64
C SER A 83 -12.38 8.07 -4.06
N GLY A 84 -11.65 9.13 -4.28
CA GLY A 84 -11.50 9.72 -5.59
C GLY A 84 -10.86 11.09 -5.52
N GLY A 85 -10.54 11.64 -6.69
CA GLY A 85 -9.83 12.90 -6.79
C GLY A 85 -8.44 12.80 -6.14
N ASP A 86 -8.11 13.78 -5.32
CA ASP A 86 -6.88 13.74 -4.54
C ASP A 86 -7.08 12.82 -3.34
N CYS A 87 -6.49 11.65 -3.38
CA CYS A 87 -6.51 10.67 -2.29
C CYS A 87 -5.16 9.98 -2.21
N SER A 88 -4.60 9.79 -1.00
CA SER A 88 -3.26 9.22 -0.88
C SER A 88 -2.85 9.03 0.59
N TYR A 89 -1.59 8.63 0.79
CA TYR A 89 -0.88 8.55 2.06
C TYR A 89 -1.64 7.80 3.15
N PRO A 90 -1.94 6.51 2.95
CA PRO A 90 -2.68 5.73 3.94
C PRO A 90 -1.85 5.46 5.18
N GLY A 91 -2.49 5.56 6.35
CA GLY A 91 -2.00 4.98 7.59
C GLY A 91 -2.55 3.57 7.71
N MET A 92 -1.78 2.62 8.20
CA MET A 92 -2.20 1.22 8.26
C MET A 92 -1.78 0.60 9.59
N VAL A 93 -2.72 -0.04 10.26
CA VAL A 93 -2.50 -0.73 11.53
C VAL A 93 -3.30 -2.02 11.58
N GLU A 94 -2.65 -3.09 12.04
CA GLU A 94 -3.35 -4.32 12.43
C GLU A 94 -3.75 -4.22 13.90
N HIS A 95 -5.02 -4.38 14.20
CA HIS A 95 -5.51 -4.40 15.56
C HIS A 95 -6.69 -5.37 15.68
N GLU A 96 -6.58 -6.34 16.59
CA GLU A 96 -7.61 -7.35 16.84
C GLU A 96 -8.10 -8.07 15.58
N GLY A 97 -7.15 -8.40 14.68
CA GLY A 97 -7.44 -9.12 13.44
C GLY A 97 -8.08 -8.27 12.35
N ILE A 98 -8.15 -6.97 12.54
CA ILE A 98 -8.73 -6.03 11.57
C ILE A 98 -7.64 -5.09 11.07
N LEU A 99 -7.64 -4.83 9.77
CA LEU A 99 -6.82 -3.78 9.19
C LEU A 99 -7.56 -2.45 9.32
N TRP A 100 -6.95 -1.54 10.05
CA TRP A 100 -7.40 -0.15 10.14
C TRP A 100 -6.60 0.68 9.16
N LEU A 101 -7.29 1.39 8.29
CA LEU A 101 -6.67 2.16 7.22
C LEU A 101 -7.24 3.57 7.19
N SER A 102 -6.39 4.56 7.45
CA SER A 102 -6.76 5.97 7.33
C SER A 102 -6.24 6.53 6.01
N TYR A 103 -6.98 7.42 5.41
CA TYR A 103 -6.57 8.09 4.17
C TYR A 103 -7.34 9.39 4.01
N TYR A 104 -6.82 10.30 3.19
CA TYR A 104 -7.61 11.44 2.77
C TYR A 104 -8.19 11.21 1.38
N SER A 105 -9.30 11.86 1.08
CA SER A 105 -9.94 11.76 -0.22
C SER A 105 -10.83 12.97 -0.48
N SER A 106 -11.02 13.31 -1.74
CA SER A 106 -11.83 14.45 -2.19
C SER A 106 -13.13 14.04 -2.89
N HIS A 107 -13.55 12.77 -2.73
CA HIS A 107 -14.69 12.23 -3.49
C HIS A 107 -16.05 12.80 -3.07
N GLU A 108 -16.13 13.45 -1.92
CA GLU A 108 -17.38 14.06 -1.43
C GLU A 108 -17.41 15.60 -1.59
N GLY A 109 -16.63 16.13 -2.51
CA GLY A 109 -16.64 17.55 -2.84
C GLY A 109 -15.59 18.40 -2.13
N LYS A 110 -15.04 17.92 -1.02
CA LYS A 110 -13.91 18.52 -0.32
C LYS A 110 -13.00 17.42 0.20
N THR A 111 -11.74 17.78 0.46
CA THR A 111 -10.78 16.81 1.02
C THR A 111 -11.09 16.57 2.50
N SER A 112 -11.29 15.31 2.85
CA SER A 112 -11.60 14.88 4.21
C SER A 112 -10.77 13.66 4.57
N ILE A 113 -10.66 13.38 5.87
CA ILE A 113 -10.01 12.18 6.37
C ILE A 113 -11.04 11.08 6.55
N TYR A 114 -10.70 9.88 6.10
CA TYR A 114 -11.53 8.69 6.20
C TYR A 114 -10.80 7.60 6.95
N LEU A 115 -11.57 6.76 7.63
CA LEU A 115 -11.05 5.58 8.32
C LEU A 115 -11.85 4.37 7.87
N ALA A 116 -11.16 3.37 7.35
CA ALA A 116 -11.75 2.10 6.95
C ALA A 116 -11.33 0.99 7.89
N GLN A 117 -12.24 0.09 8.18
CA GLN A 117 -11.97 -1.18 8.84
C GLN A 117 -12.13 -2.28 7.80
N VAL A 118 -11.08 -3.05 7.58
CA VAL A 118 -11.07 -4.07 6.55
C VAL A 118 -10.78 -5.43 7.18
N GLU A 119 -11.67 -6.37 6.96
CA GLU A 119 -11.42 -7.78 7.31
C GLU A 119 -10.61 -8.41 6.19
N VAL A 120 -9.43 -8.90 6.52
CA VAL A 120 -8.51 -9.49 5.56
C VAL A 120 -8.30 -10.98 5.76
#